data_cc06a4b5cbfa0321c9e32e54e10fa023
#
_entry.id   cc06a4b5cbfa0321c9e32e54e10fa023
#
_cell.length_a   1.000
_cell.length_b   1.000
_cell.length_c   1.000
_cell.angle_alpha   90.00
_cell.angle_beta   90.00
_cell.angle_gamma   90.00
#
_symmetry.space_group_name_H-M   'P 1'
#
loop_
_entity.id
_entity.type
_entity.pdbx_description
1 polymer ?
#
loop_
_entity_poly.entity_id
_entity_poly.type
_entity_poly.pdbx_seq_one_letter_code
_entity_poly.pdbx_strand_id
1 'polypeptide(L)'
;MKSRLNLLITSLLFVTFFSCNSDNNTSTAEATTPDVPELLQRGDNLLKGKEWDGVQNQYSNALNDIRKGENVNAARIKLAEVYMTEARVTGEHGHYYPAALEVLQQVKATEPEPTDIRFQALMHLASVQLSQHDFRSALETAKEGMAISPYNAQIVGALVDAYVELGEYEKAVAAADKMIQIRPDLRSYSRVSYLREIHGDIQGSLEAMSMAADAGYPGYEQTAWARLTLGDMLAKYGRTAEAKSQYEMTLAQREDYSFAMAALADLEIQQGNIEKGEEMLKRAAAIIPEFGYYVQLAHLYKDNDRPDDAKKMYDEILVMLEDDVKSGHNMNLEYADLYLNYDEDYDKALSYANQEFAKRPKNIDVNRMLAIIYLKKGDLEKARTHIDEASRTGAKYPELLTTRGMIALAEGNKKAAMEDLQMSFKINPTQSGLFAADARAAVGKPIGMK
;
A
#
# COMPACT_ATOMS: atom_id res chain seq x y z
N MET A 1 52.95 12.77 18.93
CA MET A 1 53.72 14.04 18.96
C MET A 1 52.71 15.18 18.82
N LYS A 2 52.77 16.08 19.79
CA LYS A 2 51.94 17.27 19.92
C LYS A 2 52.22 18.30 18.83
N SER A 3 51.26 19.02 18.33
CA SER A 3 51.41 20.45 18.07
C SER A 3 50.04 21.13 18.00
N ARG A 4 49.81 22.04 18.95
CA ARG A 4 48.79 23.08 19.03
C ARG A 4 49.27 24.29 18.17
N LEU A 5 48.30 25.08 17.63
CA LEU A 5 48.45 26.55 17.58
C LEU A 5 47.08 27.17 17.19
N ASN A 6 46.43 27.79 18.12
CA ASN A 6 46.12 29.21 18.46
C ASN A 6 45.54 30.09 17.33
N LEU A 7 44.32 30.45 17.55
CA LEU A 7 43.66 31.76 17.78
C LEU A 7 44.35 33.01 17.22
N LEU A 8 43.63 33.78 16.42
CA LEU A 8 43.71 35.24 16.44
C LEU A 8 42.37 35.86 16.06
N ILE A 9 41.79 36.55 17.05
CA ILE A 9 40.67 37.49 16.98
C ILE A 9 41.18 38.80 16.40
N THR A 10 40.48 39.37 15.43
CA THR A 10 40.64 40.81 15.12
C THR A 10 39.29 41.43 14.90
N SER A 11 38.85 42.13 15.92
CA SER A 11 37.77 43.12 15.88
C SER A 11 38.18 44.35 15.05
N LEU A 12 37.32 44.80 14.15
CA LEU A 12 37.45 46.16 13.62
C LEU A 12 36.02 46.81 13.61
N LEU A 13 35.90 47.82 14.46
CA LEU A 13 34.86 48.86 14.41
C LEU A 13 35.12 49.77 13.22
N PHE A 14 34.08 50.14 12.46
CA PHE A 14 34.02 51.48 11.81
C PHE A 14 32.59 51.85 11.49
N VAL A 15 32.06 52.78 12.27
CA VAL A 15 31.66 54.16 11.97
C VAL A 15 30.56 54.34 10.91
N THR A 16 29.44 54.82 11.43
CA THR A 16 28.25 55.33 10.78
C THR A 16 28.53 56.57 9.91
N PHE A 17 28.02 56.57 8.69
CA PHE A 17 27.65 57.78 7.98
C PHE A 17 26.15 57.79 7.66
N PHE A 18 25.41 58.68 8.29
CA PHE A 18 24.07 59.07 7.87
C PHE A 18 24.18 59.86 6.58
N SER A 19 23.53 59.40 5.55
CA SER A 19 23.13 60.23 4.42
C SER A 19 21.66 60.02 4.18
N CYS A 20 20.84 61.03 4.49
CA CYS A 20 19.46 61.08 4.07
C CYS A 20 19.43 61.30 2.56
N ASN A 21 18.87 60.32 1.84
CA ASN A 21 18.30 60.55 0.54
C ASN A 21 16.88 59.98 0.53
N SER A 22 15.92 60.86 0.39
CA SER A 22 14.53 60.54 0.20
C SER A 22 14.35 60.12 -1.27
N ASP A 23 14.32 58.81 -1.49
CA ASP A 23 13.84 58.26 -2.75
C ASP A 23 12.64 57.34 -2.47
N ASN A 24 11.56 57.63 -3.17
CA ASN A 24 10.34 56.82 -3.24
C ASN A 24 10.68 55.39 -3.63
N ASN A 25 10.77 54.49 -2.64
CA ASN A 25 10.77 53.07 -2.91
C ASN A 25 9.35 52.55 -2.68
N THR A 26 8.61 52.36 -3.75
CA THR A 26 7.55 51.36 -3.81
C THR A 26 8.16 50.03 -3.38
N SER A 27 7.91 49.62 -2.15
CA SER A 27 8.22 48.28 -1.69
C SER A 27 7.41 47.31 -2.53
N THR A 28 8.04 46.74 -3.54
CA THR A 28 7.61 45.42 -4.04
C THR A 28 7.70 44.52 -2.86
N ALA A 29 6.54 44.19 -2.26
CA ALA A 29 6.45 43.09 -1.31
C ALA A 29 7.11 41.89 -1.98
N GLU A 30 8.23 41.42 -1.42
CA GLU A 30 8.75 40.11 -1.77
C GLU A 30 7.59 39.15 -1.54
N ALA A 31 7.11 38.55 -2.63
CA ALA A 31 6.05 37.57 -2.57
C ALA A 31 6.59 36.42 -1.72
N THR A 32 6.14 36.34 -0.47
CA THR A 32 6.46 35.21 0.41
C THR A 32 6.13 33.94 -0.34
N THR A 33 7.10 33.03 -0.40
CA THR A 33 6.88 31.70 -0.98
C THR A 33 5.67 31.10 -0.22
N PRO A 34 4.65 30.59 -0.91
CA PRO A 34 3.54 29.96 -0.22
C PRO A 34 4.07 28.85 0.69
N ASP A 35 3.52 28.77 1.90
CA ASP A 35 3.83 27.69 2.82
C ASP A 35 3.10 26.43 2.35
N VAL A 36 3.72 25.75 1.39
CA VAL A 36 3.26 24.47 0.83
C VAL A 36 4.45 23.53 0.71
N PRO A 37 4.26 22.22 0.96
CA PRO A 37 5.31 21.22 0.81
C PRO A 37 5.93 21.24 -0.61
N GLU A 38 7.24 21.01 -0.67
CA GLU A 38 7.96 21.02 -1.94
C GLU A 38 7.68 19.75 -2.78
N LEU A 39 7.81 19.90 -4.10
CA LEU A 39 7.83 18.79 -5.04
C LEU A 39 9.25 18.23 -5.11
N LEU A 40 9.46 17.01 -4.63
CA LEU A 40 10.76 16.36 -4.66
C LEU A 40 11.17 16.01 -6.10
N GLN A 41 12.48 15.99 -6.35
CA GLN A 41 13.01 15.54 -7.63
C GLN A 41 12.88 14.02 -7.75
N ARG A 42 12.30 13.55 -8.85
CA ARG A 42 12.26 12.10 -9.13
C ARG A 42 13.66 11.54 -9.42
N GLY A 43 13.88 10.28 -9.07
CA GLY A 43 15.06 9.52 -9.50
C GLY A 43 15.11 9.38 -11.04
N ASP A 44 16.31 9.23 -11.61
CA ASP A 44 16.55 9.21 -13.06
C ASP A 44 15.69 8.16 -13.81
N ASN A 45 15.42 7.03 -13.18
CA ASN A 45 14.60 5.96 -13.75
C ASN A 45 13.12 6.34 -13.94
N LEU A 46 12.63 7.34 -13.20
CA LEU A 46 11.24 7.79 -13.19
C LEU A 46 11.02 9.08 -14.00
N LEU A 47 12.05 9.58 -14.65
CA LEU A 47 11.99 10.81 -15.48
C LEU A 47 11.54 10.56 -16.92
N LYS A 48 11.31 9.31 -17.32
CA LYS A 48 10.95 8.94 -18.69
C LYS A 48 9.55 9.43 -19.08
N GLY A 49 9.44 9.99 -20.28
CA GLY A 49 8.17 10.43 -20.86
C GLY A 49 7.73 11.83 -20.40
N LYS A 50 6.48 12.19 -20.74
CA LYS A 50 5.90 13.52 -20.48
C LYS A 50 5.18 13.63 -19.13
N GLU A 51 5.14 12.55 -18.35
CA GLU A 51 4.40 12.52 -17.08
C GLU A 51 5.01 13.51 -16.07
N TRP A 52 6.34 13.48 -15.93
CA TRP A 52 7.06 14.39 -15.04
C TRP A 52 6.91 15.86 -15.43
N ASP A 53 7.00 16.18 -16.72
CA ASP A 53 6.75 17.54 -17.21
C ASP A 53 5.34 18.02 -16.84
N GLY A 54 4.35 17.12 -16.96
CA GLY A 54 2.96 17.39 -16.59
C GLY A 54 2.80 17.70 -15.10
N VAL A 55 3.43 16.91 -14.24
CA VAL A 55 3.45 17.08 -12.78
C VAL A 55 4.08 18.42 -12.39
N GLN A 56 5.28 18.72 -12.91
CA GLN A 56 5.97 19.99 -12.65
C GLN A 56 5.14 21.20 -13.07
N ASN A 57 4.50 21.13 -14.23
CA ASN A 57 3.63 22.20 -14.73
C ASN A 57 2.40 22.38 -13.83
N GLN A 58 1.74 21.29 -13.39
CA GLN A 58 0.59 21.38 -12.48
C GLN A 58 0.98 21.97 -11.14
N TYR A 59 2.08 21.52 -10.55
CA TYR A 59 2.62 22.05 -9.31
C TYR A 59 2.94 23.55 -9.42
N SER A 60 3.70 23.96 -10.45
CA SER A 60 4.09 25.35 -10.66
C SER A 60 2.90 26.27 -10.90
N ASN A 61 1.89 25.82 -11.65
CA ASN A 61 0.68 26.59 -11.89
C ASN A 61 -0.13 26.78 -10.60
N ALA A 62 -0.29 25.71 -9.79
CA ALA A 62 -0.99 25.80 -8.53
C ALA A 62 -0.30 26.74 -7.54
N LEU A 63 1.04 26.70 -7.44
CA LEU A 63 1.81 27.67 -6.64
C LEU A 63 1.60 29.11 -7.10
N ASN A 64 1.58 29.34 -8.40
CA ASN A 64 1.37 30.67 -8.97
C ASN A 64 -0.02 31.22 -8.64
N ASP A 65 -1.06 30.39 -8.73
CA ASP A 65 -2.43 30.76 -8.37
C ASP A 65 -2.55 31.10 -6.88
N ILE A 66 -1.91 30.33 -6.00
CA ILE A 66 -1.85 30.61 -4.57
C ILE A 66 -1.15 31.95 -4.30
N ARG A 67 0.01 32.20 -4.94
CA ARG A 67 0.75 33.46 -4.78
C ARG A 67 -0.05 34.68 -5.21
N LYS A 68 -0.86 34.55 -6.26
CA LYS A 68 -1.74 35.63 -6.73
C LYS A 68 -3.01 35.79 -5.91
N GLY A 69 -3.32 34.85 -5.02
CA GLY A 69 -4.59 34.80 -4.30
C GLY A 69 -5.78 34.41 -5.18
N GLU A 70 -5.52 33.79 -6.35
CA GLU A 70 -6.54 33.40 -7.32
C GLU A 70 -6.92 31.94 -7.13
N ASN A 71 -8.21 31.63 -6.97
CA ASN A 71 -8.72 30.25 -6.86
C ASN A 71 -7.93 29.38 -5.88
N VAL A 72 -7.50 29.92 -4.75
CA VAL A 72 -6.53 29.33 -3.81
C VAL A 72 -6.91 27.90 -3.42
N ASN A 73 -8.18 27.65 -3.11
CA ASN A 73 -8.60 26.31 -2.67
C ASN A 73 -8.68 25.30 -3.83
N ALA A 74 -9.03 25.73 -5.04
CA ALA A 74 -8.91 24.88 -6.22
C ALA A 74 -7.43 24.55 -6.54
N ALA A 75 -6.52 25.51 -6.35
CA ALA A 75 -5.09 25.27 -6.51
C ALA A 75 -4.54 24.30 -5.45
N ARG A 76 -4.99 24.38 -4.18
CA ARG A 76 -4.64 23.41 -3.12
C ARG A 76 -5.11 21.99 -3.47
N ILE A 77 -6.31 21.85 -4.04
CA ILE A 77 -6.80 20.54 -4.50
C ILE A 77 -5.88 20.00 -5.60
N LYS A 78 -5.43 20.85 -6.54
CA LYS A 78 -4.47 20.44 -7.56
C LYS A 78 -3.12 20.01 -6.98
N LEU A 79 -2.63 20.68 -5.95
CA LEU A 79 -1.44 20.23 -5.22
C LEU A 79 -1.65 18.87 -4.58
N ALA A 80 -2.79 18.63 -3.93
CA ALA A 80 -3.11 17.33 -3.37
C ALA A 80 -3.13 16.22 -4.44
N GLU A 81 -3.71 16.48 -5.62
CA GLU A 81 -3.66 15.54 -6.76
C GLU A 81 -2.22 15.22 -7.19
N VAL A 82 -1.36 16.25 -7.26
CA VAL A 82 0.07 16.10 -7.55
C VAL A 82 0.74 15.22 -6.49
N TYR A 83 0.61 15.56 -5.22
CA TYR A 83 1.23 14.79 -4.13
C TYR A 83 0.76 13.34 -4.08
N MET A 84 -0.54 13.09 -4.21
CA MET A 84 -1.09 11.73 -4.25
C MET A 84 -0.60 10.92 -5.47
N THR A 85 -0.33 11.59 -6.58
CA THR A 85 0.26 10.95 -7.77
C THR A 85 1.71 10.62 -7.53
N GLU A 86 2.48 11.56 -7.01
CA GLU A 86 3.90 11.37 -6.72
C GLU A 86 4.14 10.31 -5.63
N ALA A 87 3.30 10.26 -4.60
CA ALA A 87 3.37 9.19 -3.60
C ALA A 87 3.37 7.79 -4.26
N ARG A 88 2.47 7.57 -5.22
CA ARG A 88 2.35 6.27 -5.91
C ARG A 88 3.46 6.00 -6.92
N VAL A 89 3.99 7.05 -7.55
CA VAL A 89 5.00 6.90 -8.62
C VAL A 89 6.40 6.75 -8.05
N THR A 90 6.68 7.43 -6.94
CA THR A 90 8.03 7.51 -6.36
C THR A 90 8.23 6.63 -5.13
N GLY A 91 7.15 6.21 -4.48
CA GLY A 91 7.22 5.54 -3.17
C GLY A 91 7.51 6.48 -1.99
N GLU A 92 7.62 7.80 -2.22
CA GLU A 92 7.87 8.81 -1.17
C GLU A 92 6.59 9.09 -0.35
N HIS A 93 6.02 8.04 0.19
CA HIS A 93 4.75 8.08 0.93
C HIS A 93 4.84 9.00 2.14
N GLY A 94 5.96 8.94 2.86
CA GLY A 94 6.21 9.71 4.07
C GLY A 94 6.27 11.23 3.85
N HIS A 95 6.60 11.69 2.66
CA HIS A 95 6.58 13.10 2.28
C HIS A 95 5.23 13.52 1.71
N TYR A 96 4.72 12.77 0.74
CA TYR A 96 3.62 13.23 -0.10
C TYR A 96 2.23 13.06 0.51
N TYR A 97 1.96 12.01 1.29
CA TYR A 97 0.64 11.89 1.93
C TYR A 97 0.40 12.94 3.03
N PRO A 98 1.36 13.23 3.93
CA PRO A 98 1.24 14.38 4.84
C PRO A 98 1.06 15.71 4.10
N ALA A 99 1.80 15.94 3.00
CA ALA A 99 1.67 17.12 2.17
C ALA A 99 0.25 17.27 1.57
N ALA A 100 -0.29 16.18 1.03
CA ALA A 100 -1.66 16.16 0.51
C ALA A 100 -2.69 16.42 1.61
N LEU A 101 -2.52 15.78 2.77
CA LEU A 101 -3.40 15.96 3.93
C LEU A 101 -3.44 17.42 4.39
N GLU A 102 -2.26 18.06 4.50
CA GLU A 102 -2.14 19.44 4.93
C GLU A 102 -2.92 20.41 4.03
N VAL A 103 -2.67 20.36 2.71
CA VAL A 103 -3.36 21.28 1.78
C VAL A 103 -4.87 21.02 1.71
N LEU A 104 -5.33 19.77 1.85
CA LEU A 104 -6.75 19.43 1.88
C LEU A 104 -7.44 19.89 3.17
N GLN A 105 -6.77 19.80 4.31
CA GLN A 105 -7.27 20.32 5.59
C GLN A 105 -7.41 21.84 5.54
N GLN A 106 -6.48 22.55 4.91
CA GLN A 106 -6.59 24.00 4.70
C GLN A 106 -7.82 24.36 3.87
N VAL A 107 -8.14 23.57 2.82
CA VAL A 107 -9.38 23.76 2.03
C VAL A 107 -10.61 23.53 2.92
N LYS A 108 -10.63 22.44 3.70
CA LYS A 108 -11.76 22.08 4.57
C LYS A 108 -12.00 23.12 5.67
N ALA A 109 -10.96 23.78 6.16
CA ALA A 109 -11.04 24.81 7.20
C ALA A 109 -11.58 26.15 6.68
N THR A 110 -11.62 26.38 5.38
CA THR A 110 -12.09 27.61 4.77
C THR A 110 -13.63 27.62 4.68
N GLU A 111 -14.29 28.56 5.36
CA GLU A 111 -15.77 28.69 5.36
C GLU A 111 -16.19 30.13 4.95
N PRO A 112 -17.22 30.30 4.12
CA PRO A 112 -17.94 29.28 3.34
C PRO A 112 -17.21 28.90 2.05
N GLU A 113 -17.12 27.59 1.76
CA GLU A 113 -16.58 27.09 0.49
C GLU A 113 -17.69 26.74 -0.51
N PRO A 114 -17.48 26.97 -1.81
CA PRO A 114 -18.37 26.43 -2.84
C PRO A 114 -18.52 24.91 -2.70
N THR A 115 -19.74 24.42 -2.87
CA THR A 115 -20.09 23.01 -2.62
C THR A 115 -19.25 22.03 -3.44
N ASP A 116 -18.87 22.40 -4.68
CA ASP A 116 -18.04 21.59 -5.57
C ASP A 116 -16.58 21.51 -5.08
N ILE A 117 -16.02 22.61 -4.60
CA ILE A 117 -14.67 22.66 -4.01
C ILE A 117 -14.63 21.81 -2.73
N ARG A 118 -15.61 21.99 -1.83
CA ARG A 118 -15.74 21.17 -0.63
C ARG A 118 -15.85 19.69 -0.95
N PHE A 119 -16.66 19.32 -1.93
CA PHE A 119 -16.81 17.93 -2.37
C PHE A 119 -15.49 17.35 -2.87
N GLN A 120 -14.75 18.07 -3.73
CA GLN A 120 -13.45 17.63 -4.25
C GLN A 120 -12.44 17.43 -3.11
N ALA A 121 -12.39 18.36 -2.15
CA ALA A 121 -11.51 18.23 -0.99
C ALA A 121 -11.84 16.98 -0.17
N LEU A 122 -13.13 16.71 0.12
CA LEU A 122 -13.56 15.51 0.86
C LEU A 122 -13.22 14.22 0.10
N MET A 123 -13.38 14.22 -1.22
CA MET A 123 -13.07 13.07 -2.07
C MET A 123 -11.58 12.69 -2.01
N HIS A 124 -10.68 13.68 -2.12
CA HIS A 124 -9.25 13.44 -2.03
C HIS A 124 -8.81 13.16 -0.59
N LEU A 125 -9.41 13.84 0.40
CA LEU A 125 -9.13 13.60 1.82
C LEU A 125 -9.45 12.15 2.22
N ALA A 126 -10.61 11.64 1.82
CA ALA A 126 -10.95 10.23 2.06
C ALA A 126 -9.93 9.27 1.44
N SER A 127 -9.43 9.59 0.23
CA SER A 127 -8.40 8.77 -0.43
C SER A 127 -7.06 8.80 0.31
N VAL A 128 -6.62 9.96 0.81
CA VAL A 128 -5.38 10.09 1.59
C VAL A 128 -5.51 9.33 2.93
N GLN A 129 -6.64 9.47 3.62
CA GLN A 129 -6.91 8.76 4.88
C GLN A 129 -6.90 7.23 4.69
N LEU A 130 -7.43 6.72 3.56
CA LEU A 130 -7.33 5.30 3.20
C LEU A 130 -5.87 4.88 3.01
N SER A 131 -5.07 5.67 2.31
CA SER A 131 -3.65 5.39 2.08
C SER A 131 -2.83 5.42 3.38
N GLN A 132 -3.22 6.22 4.37
CA GLN A 132 -2.58 6.27 5.70
C GLN A 132 -3.14 5.22 6.68
N HIS A 133 -4.02 4.34 6.24
CA HIS A 133 -4.72 3.33 7.04
C HIS A 133 -5.58 3.91 8.18
N ASP A 134 -6.05 5.17 8.01
CA ASP A 134 -7.06 5.77 8.90
C ASP A 134 -8.48 5.53 8.33
N PHE A 135 -8.88 4.27 8.36
CA PHE A 135 -10.12 3.82 7.71
C PHE A 135 -11.39 4.39 8.35
N ARG A 136 -11.34 4.73 9.63
CA ARG A 136 -12.50 5.31 10.31
C ARG A 136 -12.73 6.75 9.89
N SER A 137 -11.68 7.56 9.86
CA SER A 137 -11.76 8.93 9.35
C SER A 137 -12.13 8.95 7.87
N ALA A 138 -11.59 8.02 7.08
CA ALA A 138 -11.93 7.85 5.67
C ALA A 138 -13.44 7.56 5.49
N LEU A 139 -14.01 6.68 6.31
CA LEU A 139 -15.44 6.37 6.28
C LEU A 139 -16.29 7.60 6.56
N GLU A 140 -15.98 8.38 7.59
CA GLU A 140 -16.76 9.57 7.94
C GLU A 140 -16.63 10.66 6.88
N THR A 141 -15.41 10.89 6.38
CA THR A 141 -15.15 11.83 5.27
C THR A 141 -15.89 11.42 4.00
N ALA A 142 -15.89 10.13 3.66
CA ALA A 142 -16.60 9.62 2.50
C ALA A 142 -18.12 9.74 2.65
N LYS A 143 -18.69 9.54 3.83
CA LYS A 143 -20.11 9.78 4.11
C LYS A 143 -20.48 11.26 3.94
N GLU A 144 -19.64 12.19 4.43
CA GLU A 144 -19.83 13.62 4.23
C GLU A 144 -19.84 13.98 2.74
N GLY A 145 -18.86 13.48 1.97
CA GLY A 145 -18.81 13.67 0.52
C GLY A 145 -20.02 13.05 -0.22
N MET A 146 -20.44 11.85 0.21
CA MET A 146 -21.62 11.16 -0.33
C MET A 146 -22.91 11.95 -0.11
N ALA A 147 -23.05 12.69 0.99
CA ALA A 147 -24.20 13.55 1.24
C ALA A 147 -24.28 14.72 0.25
N ILE A 148 -23.12 15.20 -0.23
CA ILE A 148 -23.03 16.28 -1.22
C ILE A 148 -23.26 15.73 -2.64
N SER A 149 -22.58 14.63 -3.00
CA SER A 149 -22.63 14.07 -4.36
C SER A 149 -22.87 12.55 -4.34
N PRO A 150 -24.14 12.11 -4.21
CA PRO A 150 -24.50 10.70 -4.03
C PRO A 150 -24.29 9.82 -5.25
N TYR A 151 -24.02 10.40 -6.42
CA TYR A 151 -23.81 9.70 -7.69
C TYR A 151 -22.37 9.86 -8.23
N ASN A 152 -21.41 10.18 -7.36
CA ASN A 152 -20.00 10.19 -7.74
C ASN A 152 -19.35 8.84 -7.41
N ALA A 153 -18.85 8.13 -8.44
CA ALA A 153 -18.28 6.80 -8.29
C ALA A 153 -17.02 6.77 -7.40
N GLN A 154 -16.22 7.84 -7.39
CA GLN A 154 -14.97 7.89 -6.61
C GLN A 154 -15.23 7.93 -5.11
N ILE A 155 -16.18 8.77 -4.66
CA ILE A 155 -16.54 8.83 -3.24
C ILE A 155 -17.25 7.54 -2.77
N VAL A 156 -18.05 6.91 -3.65
CA VAL A 156 -18.64 5.60 -3.37
C VAL A 156 -17.53 4.53 -3.26
N GLY A 157 -16.50 4.60 -4.10
CA GLY A 157 -15.33 3.74 -4.00
C GLY A 157 -14.60 3.87 -2.67
N ALA A 158 -14.44 5.09 -2.16
CA ALA A 158 -13.86 5.32 -0.83
C ALA A 158 -14.71 4.69 0.29
N LEU A 159 -16.05 4.70 0.17
CA LEU A 159 -16.93 3.98 1.09
C LEU A 159 -16.73 2.47 1.00
N VAL A 160 -16.58 1.90 -0.21
CA VAL A 160 -16.30 0.47 -0.38
C VAL A 160 -15.04 0.08 0.38
N ASP A 161 -13.94 0.81 0.13
CA ASP A 161 -12.64 0.52 0.72
C ASP A 161 -12.68 0.65 2.25
N ALA A 162 -13.27 1.73 2.77
CA ALA A 162 -13.41 1.93 4.21
C ALA A 162 -14.29 0.85 4.88
N TYR A 163 -15.39 0.44 4.26
CA TYR A 163 -16.23 -0.66 4.78
C TYR A 163 -15.50 -2.00 4.76
N VAL A 164 -14.75 -2.31 3.70
CA VAL A 164 -13.91 -3.50 3.61
C VAL A 164 -12.93 -3.53 4.76
N GLU A 165 -12.17 -2.46 4.94
CA GLU A 165 -11.14 -2.41 5.96
C GLU A 165 -11.68 -2.44 7.40
N LEU A 166 -12.87 -1.90 7.62
CA LEU A 166 -13.54 -1.99 8.92
C LEU A 166 -14.31 -3.31 9.14
N GLY A 167 -14.31 -4.23 8.15
CA GLY A 167 -14.99 -5.52 8.22
C GLY A 167 -16.51 -5.44 8.08
N GLU A 168 -17.03 -4.37 7.46
CA GLU A 168 -18.46 -4.17 7.22
C GLU A 168 -18.82 -4.63 5.79
N TYR A 169 -18.55 -5.91 5.48
CA TYR A 169 -18.55 -6.44 4.10
C TYR A 169 -19.89 -6.35 3.39
N GLU A 170 -21.01 -6.53 4.09
CA GLU A 170 -22.35 -6.39 3.48
C GLU A 170 -22.59 -4.95 2.98
N LYS A 171 -22.10 -3.95 3.73
CA LYS A 171 -22.16 -2.55 3.32
C LYS A 171 -21.18 -2.26 2.17
N ALA A 172 -20.02 -2.90 2.17
CA ALA A 172 -19.06 -2.80 1.07
C ALA A 172 -19.66 -3.34 -0.23
N VAL A 173 -20.34 -4.50 -0.20
CA VAL A 173 -21.03 -5.08 -1.36
C VAL A 173 -22.09 -4.13 -1.87
N ALA A 174 -22.97 -3.61 -1.01
CA ALA A 174 -24.03 -2.68 -1.42
C ALA A 174 -23.46 -1.37 -2.03
N ALA A 175 -22.33 -0.88 -1.50
CA ALA A 175 -21.64 0.28 -2.05
C ALA A 175 -20.97 -0.04 -3.40
N ALA A 176 -20.37 -1.21 -3.57
CA ALA A 176 -19.77 -1.64 -4.83
C ALA A 176 -20.80 -1.83 -5.94
N ASP A 177 -21.97 -2.41 -5.63
CA ASP A 177 -23.09 -2.52 -6.56
C ASP A 177 -23.55 -1.14 -7.04
N LYS A 178 -23.65 -0.18 -6.12
CA LYS A 178 -23.96 1.20 -6.47
C LYS A 178 -22.86 1.82 -7.34
N MET A 179 -21.61 1.58 -7.03
CA MET A 179 -20.47 2.13 -7.78
C MET A 179 -20.48 1.66 -9.24
N ILE A 180 -20.72 0.35 -9.47
CA ILE A 180 -20.83 -0.24 -10.82
C ILE A 180 -21.99 0.36 -11.61
N GLN A 181 -23.13 0.60 -10.98
CA GLN A 181 -24.28 1.23 -11.63
C GLN A 181 -23.99 2.67 -12.05
N ILE A 182 -23.17 3.40 -11.28
CA ILE A 182 -22.77 4.78 -11.61
C ILE A 182 -21.73 4.77 -12.73
N ARG A 183 -20.69 3.95 -12.59
CA ARG A 183 -19.54 3.93 -13.49
C ARG A 183 -18.86 2.56 -13.53
N PRO A 184 -19.15 1.73 -14.55
CA PRO A 184 -18.44 0.48 -14.78
C PRO A 184 -17.07 0.78 -15.41
N ASP A 185 -16.02 0.82 -14.61
CA ASP A 185 -14.65 1.09 -15.03
C ASP A 185 -13.62 0.25 -14.23
N LEU A 186 -12.33 0.43 -14.51
CA LEU A 186 -11.23 -0.25 -13.82
C LEU A 186 -11.41 -0.23 -12.29
N ARG A 187 -11.78 0.93 -11.72
CA ARG A 187 -11.87 1.12 -10.27
C ARG A 187 -13.03 0.37 -9.64
N SER A 188 -14.17 0.29 -10.34
CA SER A 188 -15.33 -0.44 -9.86
C SER A 188 -15.14 -1.96 -10.01
N TYR A 189 -14.59 -2.41 -11.15
CA TYR A 189 -14.33 -3.83 -11.37
C TYR A 189 -13.30 -4.40 -10.40
N SER A 190 -12.24 -3.65 -10.06
CA SER A 190 -11.23 -4.11 -9.10
C SER A 190 -11.81 -4.33 -7.70
N ARG A 191 -12.71 -3.46 -7.23
CA ARG A 191 -13.39 -3.61 -5.93
C ARG A 191 -14.36 -4.78 -5.92
N VAL A 192 -15.11 -4.96 -7.01
CA VAL A 192 -15.98 -6.14 -7.18
C VAL A 192 -15.16 -7.42 -7.21
N SER A 193 -13.98 -7.41 -7.84
CA SER A 193 -13.06 -8.55 -7.83
C SER A 193 -12.68 -8.95 -6.41
N TYR A 194 -12.20 -8.01 -5.59
CA TYR A 194 -11.83 -8.27 -4.21
C TYR A 194 -13.01 -8.79 -3.38
N LEU A 195 -14.19 -8.16 -3.48
CA LEU A 195 -15.38 -8.59 -2.75
C LEU A 195 -15.83 -10.01 -3.15
N ARG A 196 -15.75 -10.38 -4.43
CA ARG A 196 -16.02 -11.75 -4.88
C ARG A 196 -15.01 -12.74 -4.32
N GLU A 197 -13.73 -12.37 -4.30
CA GLU A 197 -12.66 -13.22 -3.76
C GLU A 197 -12.89 -13.57 -2.29
N ILE A 198 -13.14 -12.55 -1.46
CA ILE A 198 -13.37 -12.77 -0.02
C ILE A 198 -14.70 -13.50 0.29
N HIS A 199 -15.63 -13.56 -0.67
CA HIS A 199 -16.87 -14.36 -0.58
C HIS A 199 -16.74 -15.73 -1.28
N GLY A 200 -15.52 -16.13 -1.67
CA GLY A 200 -15.21 -17.46 -2.19
C GLY A 200 -15.59 -17.71 -3.66
N ASP A 201 -15.96 -16.65 -4.40
CA ASP A 201 -16.17 -16.69 -5.84
C ASP A 201 -14.86 -16.39 -6.60
N ILE A 202 -13.93 -17.36 -6.58
CA ILE A 202 -12.60 -17.23 -7.18
C ILE A 202 -12.69 -16.92 -8.68
N GLN A 203 -13.56 -17.63 -9.41
CA GLN A 203 -13.65 -17.44 -10.86
C GLN A 203 -14.21 -16.06 -11.19
N GLY A 204 -15.29 -15.65 -10.53
CA GLY A 204 -15.86 -14.33 -10.73
C GLY A 204 -14.96 -13.19 -10.28
N SER A 205 -14.08 -13.41 -9.29
CA SER A 205 -13.07 -12.41 -8.90
C SER A 205 -12.00 -12.23 -9.98
N LEU A 206 -11.48 -13.32 -10.55
CA LEU A 206 -10.52 -13.26 -11.66
C LEU A 206 -11.12 -12.59 -12.91
N GLU A 207 -12.37 -12.93 -13.24
CA GLU A 207 -13.09 -12.30 -14.36
C GLU A 207 -13.25 -10.78 -14.13
N ALA A 208 -13.66 -10.37 -12.94
CA ALA A 208 -13.80 -8.95 -12.61
C ALA A 208 -12.46 -8.20 -12.66
N MET A 209 -11.36 -8.81 -12.20
CA MET A 209 -10.03 -8.19 -12.29
C MET A 209 -9.51 -8.14 -13.73
N SER A 210 -9.83 -9.14 -14.55
CA SER A 210 -9.55 -9.08 -16.00
C SER A 210 -10.30 -7.91 -16.66
N MET A 211 -11.60 -7.73 -16.33
CA MET A 211 -12.37 -6.59 -16.81
C MET A 211 -11.75 -5.25 -16.34
N ALA A 212 -11.23 -5.18 -15.12
CA ALA A 212 -10.52 -3.99 -14.63
C ALA A 212 -9.27 -3.68 -15.46
N ALA A 213 -8.44 -4.70 -15.72
CA ALA A 213 -7.23 -4.57 -16.52
C ALA A 213 -7.52 -4.15 -17.97
N ASP A 214 -8.59 -4.70 -18.56
CA ASP A 214 -8.99 -4.41 -19.94
C ASP A 214 -9.69 -3.07 -20.11
N ALA A 215 -10.31 -2.54 -19.04
CA ALA A 215 -10.92 -1.20 -19.02
C ALA A 215 -9.87 -0.07 -18.88
N GLY A 216 -8.62 -0.40 -18.55
CA GLY A 216 -7.54 0.57 -18.38
C GLY A 216 -6.85 0.96 -19.68
N TYR A 217 -6.33 2.19 -19.77
CA TYR A 217 -5.50 2.60 -20.89
C TYR A 217 -4.07 2.05 -20.77
N PRO A 218 -3.52 1.41 -21.83
CA PRO A 218 -2.16 0.89 -21.82
C PRO A 218 -1.11 1.94 -21.44
N GLY A 219 -0.13 1.56 -20.63
CA GLY A 219 0.96 2.43 -20.20
C GLY A 219 0.65 3.34 -19.00
N TYR A 220 -0.61 3.46 -18.58
CA TYR A 220 -0.96 4.18 -17.35
C TYR A 220 -0.73 3.31 -16.11
N GLU A 221 -0.31 3.97 -15.00
CA GLU A 221 -0.01 3.30 -13.74
C GLU A 221 -1.19 2.45 -13.23
N GLN A 222 -2.40 2.98 -13.24
CA GLN A 222 -3.60 2.26 -12.80
C GLN A 222 -3.85 0.97 -13.60
N THR A 223 -3.54 0.96 -14.91
CA THR A 223 -3.65 -0.25 -15.76
C THR A 223 -2.55 -1.24 -15.43
N ALA A 224 -1.33 -0.76 -15.18
CA ALA A 224 -0.22 -1.57 -14.74
C ALA A 224 -0.53 -2.25 -13.40
N TRP A 225 -1.09 -1.49 -12.44
CA TRP A 225 -1.55 -2.01 -11.16
C TRP A 225 -2.65 -3.08 -11.32
N ALA A 226 -3.66 -2.85 -12.15
CA ALA A 226 -4.74 -3.82 -12.35
C ALA A 226 -4.23 -5.13 -13.00
N ARG A 227 -3.28 -5.04 -13.94
CA ARG A 227 -2.63 -6.21 -14.54
C ARG A 227 -1.74 -6.95 -13.56
N LEU A 228 -0.95 -6.22 -12.76
CA LEU A 228 -0.18 -6.80 -11.66
C LEU A 228 -1.09 -7.56 -10.71
N THR A 229 -2.15 -6.92 -10.21
CA THR A 229 -3.11 -7.55 -9.29
C THR A 229 -3.76 -8.80 -9.89
N LEU A 230 -4.13 -8.77 -11.18
CA LEU A 230 -4.61 -9.98 -11.87
C LEU A 230 -3.54 -11.07 -11.90
N GLY A 231 -2.29 -10.72 -12.15
CA GLY A 231 -1.15 -11.63 -12.09
C GLY A 231 -0.98 -12.26 -10.72
N ASP A 232 -1.02 -11.46 -9.65
CA ASP A 232 -0.89 -11.92 -8.27
C ASP A 232 -2.03 -12.86 -7.87
N MET A 233 -3.27 -12.54 -8.26
CA MET A 233 -4.41 -13.44 -8.08
C MET A 233 -4.23 -14.76 -8.84
N LEU A 234 -3.77 -14.71 -10.09
CA LEU A 234 -3.49 -15.93 -10.88
C LEU A 234 -2.39 -16.78 -10.22
N ALA A 235 -1.31 -16.18 -9.74
CA ALA A 235 -0.24 -16.86 -9.01
C ALA A 235 -0.77 -17.48 -7.71
N LYS A 236 -1.55 -16.73 -6.91
CA LYS A 236 -2.23 -17.22 -5.69
C LYS A 236 -3.06 -18.47 -5.95
N TYR A 237 -3.72 -18.54 -7.09
CA TYR A 237 -4.56 -19.68 -7.48
C TYR A 237 -3.83 -20.72 -8.37
N GLY A 238 -2.50 -20.73 -8.36
CA GLY A 238 -1.67 -21.74 -9.04
C GLY A 238 -1.62 -21.63 -10.57
N ARG A 239 -2.12 -20.52 -11.15
CA ARG A 239 -2.09 -20.25 -12.60
C ARG A 239 -0.83 -19.49 -13.01
N THR A 240 0.33 -20.02 -12.61
CA THR A 240 1.65 -19.35 -12.69
C THR A 240 2.02 -18.88 -14.09
N ALA A 241 1.72 -19.65 -15.14
CA ALA A 241 2.04 -19.27 -16.52
C ALA A 241 1.24 -18.04 -16.98
N GLU A 242 -0.02 -17.94 -16.55
CA GLU A 242 -0.88 -16.81 -16.86
C GLU A 242 -0.49 -15.58 -16.02
N ALA A 243 -0.12 -15.78 -14.75
CA ALA A 243 0.45 -14.73 -13.91
C ALA A 243 1.69 -14.10 -14.56
N LYS A 244 2.65 -14.93 -14.99
CA LYS A 244 3.86 -14.50 -15.70
C LYS A 244 3.52 -13.65 -16.92
N SER A 245 2.53 -14.06 -17.71
CA SER A 245 2.08 -13.30 -18.89
C SER A 245 1.55 -11.91 -18.53
N GLN A 246 0.79 -11.77 -17.41
CA GLN A 246 0.31 -10.46 -16.96
C GLN A 246 1.47 -9.55 -16.54
N TYR A 247 2.44 -10.07 -15.81
CA TYR A 247 3.63 -9.28 -15.39
C TYR A 247 4.47 -8.85 -16.60
N GLU A 248 4.71 -9.75 -17.55
CA GLU A 248 5.45 -9.45 -18.77
C GLU A 248 4.73 -8.40 -19.64
N MET A 249 3.39 -8.48 -19.78
CA MET A 249 2.60 -7.45 -20.46
C MET A 249 2.68 -6.10 -19.75
N THR A 250 2.71 -6.09 -18.42
CA THR A 250 2.88 -4.87 -17.64
C THR A 250 4.22 -4.22 -17.93
N LEU A 251 5.31 -4.99 -17.88
CA LEU A 251 6.67 -4.51 -18.16
C LEU A 251 6.87 -4.09 -19.61
N ALA A 252 6.18 -4.73 -20.57
CA ALA A 252 6.21 -4.30 -21.98
C ALA A 252 5.60 -2.90 -22.18
N GLN A 253 4.69 -2.47 -21.31
CA GLN A 253 4.05 -1.15 -21.37
C GLN A 253 4.72 -0.12 -20.45
N ARG A 254 5.30 -0.57 -19.33
CA ARG A 254 6.03 0.23 -18.33
C ARG A 254 7.27 -0.58 -17.90
N GLU A 255 8.37 -0.42 -18.63
CA GLU A 255 9.60 -1.24 -18.42
C GLU A 255 10.22 -1.11 -17.02
N ASP A 256 9.96 0.02 -16.32
CA ASP A 256 10.46 0.30 -14.97
C ASP A 256 9.37 0.11 -13.90
N TYR A 257 8.33 -0.65 -14.17
CA TYR A 257 7.30 -0.94 -13.17
C TYR A 257 7.82 -1.97 -12.17
N SER A 258 8.43 -1.46 -11.09
CA SER A 258 9.16 -2.25 -10.08
C SER A 258 8.33 -3.36 -9.44
N PHE A 259 7.04 -3.15 -9.22
CA PHE A 259 6.12 -4.15 -8.65
C PHE A 259 5.98 -5.40 -9.52
N ALA A 260 5.81 -5.23 -10.84
CA ALA A 260 5.75 -6.38 -11.75
C ALA A 260 7.12 -7.09 -11.89
N MET A 261 8.21 -6.33 -11.73
CA MET A 261 9.57 -6.88 -11.71
C MET A 261 9.77 -7.75 -10.46
N ALA A 262 9.33 -7.29 -9.28
CA ALA A 262 9.41 -8.06 -8.04
C ALA A 262 8.50 -9.29 -8.06
N ALA A 263 7.31 -9.20 -8.66
CA ALA A 263 6.41 -10.35 -8.85
C ALA A 263 7.01 -11.41 -9.77
N LEU A 264 7.67 -11.01 -10.87
CA LEU A 264 8.44 -11.96 -11.71
C LEU A 264 9.63 -12.55 -10.98
N ALA A 265 10.32 -11.78 -10.14
CA ALA A 265 11.42 -12.27 -9.32
C ALA A 265 10.96 -13.41 -8.39
N ASP A 266 9.80 -13.26 -7.76
CA ASP A 266 9.23 -14.31 -6.93
C ASP A 266 8.98 -15.60 -7.72
N LEU A 267 8.42 -15.50 -8.93
CA LEU A 267 8.24 -16.66 -9.80
C LEU A 267 9.58 -17.33 -10.22
N GLU A 268 10.63 -16.55 -10.46
CA GLU A 268 11.96 -17.09 -10.77
C GLU A 268 12.56 -17.80 -9.56
N ILE A 269 12.41 -17.23 -8.34
CA ILE A 269 12.86 -17.85 -7.08
C ILE A 269 12.12 -19.18 -6.85
N GLN A 270 10.80 -19.21 -7.01
CA GLN A 270 10.01 -20.43 -6.87
C GLN A 270 10.41 -21.54 -7.87
N GLN A 271 10.97 -21.17 -9.01
CA GLN A 271 11.50 -22.11 -10.02
C GLN A 271 12.97 -22.53 -9.73
N GLY A 272 13.58 -22.00 -8.67
CA GLY A 272 14.97 -22.28 -8.28
C GLY A 272 16.01 -21.38 -8.96
N ASN A 273 15.59 -20.34 -9.71
CA ASN A 273 16.48 -19.38 -10.34
C ASN A 273 16.83 -18.24 -9.36
N ILE A 274 17.52 -18.61 -8.28
CA ILE A 274 17.74 -17.74 -7.10
C ILE A 274 18.50 -16.47 -7.48
N GLU A 275 19.63 -16.58 -8.19
CA GLU A 275 20.45 -15.42 -8.57
C GLU A 275 19.71 -14.43 -9.45
N LYS A 276 18.90 -14.95 -10.38
CA LYS A 276 18.08 -14.12 -11.26
C LYS A 276 17.00 -13.36 -10.48
N GLY A 277 16.32 -14.06 -9.57
CA GLY A 277 15.31 -13.45 -8.70
C GLY A 277 15.90 -12.37 -7.80
N GLU A 278 17.08 -12.64 -7.20
CA GLU A 278 17.81 -11.66 -6.37
C GLU A 278 18.16 -10.39 -7.18
N GLU A 279 18.69 -10.56 -8.40
CA GLU A 279 19.03 -9.42 -9.28
C GLU A 279 17.79 -8.58 -9.61
N MET A 280 16.67 -9.23 -9.93
CA MET A 280 15.42 -8.55 -10.24
C MET A 280 14.86 -7.79 -9.04
N LEU A 281 14.89 -8.36 -7.83
CA LEU A 281 14.45 -7.68 -6.60
C LEU A 281 15.33 -6.47 -6.28
N LYS A 282 16.65 -6.60 -6.39
CA LYS A 282 17.59 -5.48 -6.20
C LYS A 282 17.34 -4.36 -7.21
N ARG A 283 17.05 -4.71 -8.46
CA ARG A 283 16.70 -3.73 -9.49
C ARG A 283 15.37 -3.06 -9.17
N ALA A 284 14.36 -3.79 -8.72
CA ALA A 284 13.09 -3.22 -8.31
C ALA A 284 13.27 -2.23 -7.16
N ALA A 285 14.02 -2.59 -6.11
CA ALA A 285 14.34 -1.74 -4.97
C ALA A 285 15.16 -0.48 -5.36
N ALA A 286 15.98 -0.56 -6.39
CA ALA A 286 16.73 0.59 -6.91
C ALA A 286 15.85 1.57 -7.71
N ILE A 287 14.69 1.15 -8.20
CA ILE A 287 13.73 2.02 -8.88
C ILE A 287 12.85 2.73 -7.85
N ILE A 288 12.25 1.99 -6.94
CA ILE A 288 11.43 2.48 -5.84
C ILE A 288 11.79 1.66 -4.59
N PRO A 289 12.16 2.28 -3.47
CA PRO A 289 12.52 1.57 -2.23
C PRO A 289 11.27 1.12 -1.46
N GLU A 290 10.53 0.15 -1.99
CA GLU A 290 9.36 -0.42 -1.32
C GLU A 290 9.75 -1.48 -0.30
N PHE A 291 9.23 -1.40 0.92
CA PHE A 291 9.59 -2.31 2.00
C PHE A 291 9.34 -3.79 1.64
N GLY A 292 8.31 -4.07 0.85
CA GLY A 292 7.98 -5.42 0.39
C GLY A 292 9.10 -6.12 -0.37
N TYR A 293 9.95 -5.38 -1.10
CA TYR A 293 11.10 -5.96 -1.80
C TYR A 293 12.21 -6.35 -0.83
N TYR A 294 12.41 -5.57 0.23
CA TYR A 294 13.36 -5.88 1.30
C TYR A 294 12.90 -7.10 2.12
N VAL A 295 11.59 -7.25 2.34
CA VAL A 295 11.00 -8.46 2.95
C VAL A 295 11.29 -9.69 2.09
N GLN A 296 11.04 -9.61 0.77
CA GLN A 296 11.34 -10.73 -0.14
C GLN A 296 12.83 -11.07 -0.16
N LEU A 297 13.73 -10.07 -0.18
CA LEU A 297 15.18 -10.27 -0.09
C LEU A 297 15.60 -10.86 1.26
N ALA A 298 15.01 -10.42 2.37
CA ALA A 298 15.28 -10.96 3.70
C ALA A 298 14.93 -12.46 3.79
N HIS A 299 13.75 -12.84 3.28
CA HIS A 299 13.36 -14.25 3.20
C HIS A 299 14.27 -15.04 2.27
N LEU A 300 14.57 -14.51 1.08
CA LEU A 300 15.48 -15.14 0.13
C LEU A 300 16.83 -15.45 0.76
N TYR A 301 17.41 -14.49 1.50
CA TYR A 301 18.70 -14.66 2.15
C TYR A 301 18.64 -15.64 3.34
N LYS A 302 17.56 -15.57 4.13
CA LYS A 302 17.33 -16.51 5.25
C LYS A 302 17.25 -17.95 4.73
N ASP A 303 16.50 -18.18 3.64
CA ASP A 303 16.27 -19.51 3.06
C ASP A 303 17.50 -20.08 2.32
N ASN A 304 18.49 -19.23 2.01
CA ASN A 304 19.73 -19.62 1.32
C ASN A 304 20.99 -19.47 2.20
N ASP A 305 20.84 -19.62 3.53
CA ASP A 305 21.95 -19.61 4.51
C ASP A 305 22.83 -18.34 4.44
N ARG A 306 22.20 -17.18 4.22
CA ARG A 306 22.88 -15.86 4.18
C ARG A 306 22.38 -14.94 5.30
N PRO A 307 22.64 -15.27 6.59
CA PRO A 307 22.03 -14.56 7.73
C PRO A 307 22.48 -13.09 7.84
N ASP A 308 23.72 -12.75 7.44
CA ASP A 308 24.21 -11.36 7.48
C ASP A 308 23.50 -10.46 6.46
N ASP A 309 23.23 -10.99 5.27
CA ASP A 309 22.48 -10.26 4.25
C ASP A 309 21.01 -10.13 4.64
N ALA A 310 20.40 -11.20 5.19
CA ALA A 310 19.05 -11.17 5.71
C ALA A 310 18.88 -10.10 6.81
N LYS A 311 19.87 -10.04 7.75
CA LYS A 311 19.87 -9.05 8.82
C LYS A 311 19.93 -7.61 8.29
N LYS A 312 20.71 -7.35 7.25
CA LYS A 312 20.76 -6.01 6.63
C LYS A 312 19.39 -5.60 6.09
N MET A 313 18.72 -6.50 5.38
CA MET A 313 17.37 -6.21 4.87
C MET A 313 16.37 -5.98 6.01
N TYR A 314 16.46 -6.75 7.07
CA TYR A 314 15.62 -6.56 8.26
C TYR A 314 15.84 -5.19 8.93
N ASP A 315 17.09 -4.79 9.09
CA ASP A 315 17.44 -3.49 9.68
C ASP A 315 16.88 -2.34 8.80
N GLU A 316 16.96 -2.45 7.47
CA GLU A 316 16.36 -1.48 6.53
C GLU A 316 14.83 -1.46 6.62
N ILE A 317 14.18 -2.62 6.70
CA ILE A 317 12.71 -2.72 6.87
C ILE A 317 12.27 -1.96 8.13
N LEU A 318 12.98 -2.14 9.25
CA LEU A 318 12.64 -1.44 10.49
C LEU A 318 12.74 0.09 10.34
N VAL A 319 13.75 0.59 9.64
CA VAL A 319 13.91 2.03 9.37
C VAL A 319 12.73 2.54 8.52
N MET A 320 12.37 1.81 7.46
CA MET A 320 11.28 2.20 6.58
C MET A 320 9.93 2.24 7.32
N LEU A 321 9.63 1.20 8.12
CA LEU A 321 8.41 1.17 8.93
C LEU A 321 8.35 2.28 9.98
N GLU A 322 9.50 2.61 10.60
CA GLU A 322 9.58 3.73 11.56
C GLU A 322 9.31 5.07 10.88
N ASP A 323 9.81 5.28 9.67
CA ASP A 323 9.60 6.52 8.92
C ASP A 323 8.14 6.65 8.44
N ASP A 324 7.50 5.55 8.02
CA ASP A 324 6.08 5.52 7.71
C ASP A 324 5.22 5.86 8.93
N VAL A 325 5.54 5.32 10.10
CA VAL A 325 4.85 5.66 11.36
C VAL A 325 5.01 7.15 11.71
N LYS A 326 6.23 7.71 11.59
CA LYS A 326 6.49 9.14 11.81
C LYS A 326 5.68 10.03 10.86
N SER A 327 5.41 9.53 9.67
CA SER A 327 4.61 10.21 8.64
C SER A 327 3.10 10.01 8.79
N GLY A 328 2.67 9.35 9.88
CA GLY A 328 1.27 9.17 10.22
C GLY A 328 0.60 7.92 9.66
N HIS A 329 1.36 7.01 9.04
CA HIS A 329 0.83 5.72 8.59
C HIS A 329 0.65 4.75 9.77
N ASN A 330 -0.39 3.95 9.71
CA ASN A 330 -0.61 2.88 10.68
C ASN A 330 -0.01 1.57 10.15
N MET A 331 1.17 1.21 10.65
CA MET A 331 1.97 0.07 10.22
C MET A 331 1.88 -1.13 11.19
N ASN A 332 0.78 -1.26 11.95
CA ASN A 332 0.65 -2.29 12.97
C ASN A 332 0.68 -3.73 12.39
N LEU A 333 0.05 -3.97 11.23
CA LEU A 333 0.05 -5.30 10.63
C LEU A 333 1.41 -5.66 10.04
N GLU A 334 2.11 -4.72 9.47
CA GLU A 334 3.45 -4.86 8.91
C GLU A 334 4.46 -5.21 10.02
N TYR A 335 4.41 -4.51 11.16
CA TYR A 335 5.19 -4.88 12.33
C TYR A 335 4.80 -6.26 12.89
N ALA A 336 3.51 -6.57 12.94
CA ALA A 336 3.06 -7.89 13.41
C ALA A 336 3.58 -9.01 12.51
N ASP A 337 3.54 -8.82 11.19
CA ASP A 337 4.05 -9.76 10.20
C ASP A 337 5.58 -9.93 10.31
N LEU A 338 6.31 -8.83 10.43
CA LEU A 338 7.76 -8.86 10.57
C LEU A 338 8.21 -9.61 11.81
N TYR A 339 7.62 -9.33 12.99
CA TYR A 339 7.93 -10.04 14.22
C TYR A 339 7.46 -11.51 14.22
N LEU A 340 6.38 -11.83 13.50
CA LEU A 340 5.90 -13.20 13.35
C LEU A 340 6.83 -14.04 12.48
N ASN A 341 7.25 -13.53 11.34
CA ASN A 341 7.90 -14.32 10.30
C ASN A 341 9.43 -14.26 10.33
N TYR A 342 9.99 -13.15 10.81
CA TYR A 342 11.44 -12.96 10.84
C TYR A 342 12.06 -13.21 12.22
N ASP A 343 11.61 -12.48 13.24
CA ASP A 343 12.15 -12.58 14.60
C ASP A 343 11.57 -13.76 15.40
N GLU A 344 10.43 -14.29 14.98
CA GLU A 344 9.64 -15.26 15.73
C GLU A 344 9.30 -14.77 17.15
N ASP A 345 9.24 -13.43 17.34
CA ASP A 345 8.81 -12.78 18.58
C ASP A 345 7.29 -12.65 18.60
N TYR A 346 6.64 -13.74 18.96
CA TYR A 346 5.18 -13.84 18.96
C TYR A 346 4.51 -12.91 19.99
N ASP A 347 5.23 -12.44 21.00
CA ASP A 347 4.69 -11.48 21.97
C ASP A 347 4.62 -10.06 21.37
N LYS A 348 5.66 -9.64 20.68
CA LYS A 348 5.62 -8.37 19.93
C LYS A 348 4.63 -8.43 18.77
N ALA A 349 4.64 -9.52 17.99
CA ALA A 349 3.66 -9.72 16.92
C ALA A 349 2.23 -9.59 17.45
N LEU A 350 1.92 -10.25 18.59
CA LEU A 350 0.62 -10.16 19.24
C LEU A 350 0.29 -8.73 19.73
N SER A 351 1.27 -8.01 20.25
CA SER A 351 1.08 -6.62 20.70
C SER A 351 0.61 -5.72 19.58
N TYR A 352 1.28 -5.77 18.42
CA TYR A 352 0.92 -4.97 17.25
C TYR A 352 -0.41 -5.43 16.63
N ALA A 353 -0.63 -6.73 16.47
CA ALA A 353 -1.88 -7.27 15.96
C ALA A 353 -3.09 -6.88 16.83
N ASN A 354 -2.93 -6.83 18.15
CA ASN A 354 -3.98 -6.40 19.07
C ASN A 354 -4.25 -4.89 18.98
N GLN A 355 -3.24 -4.04 18.73
CA GLN A 355 -3.46 -2.62 18.48
C GLN A 355 -4.31 -2.41 17.22
N GLU A 356 -4.07 -3.21 16.18
CA GLU A 356 -4.89 -3.16 14.97
C GLU A 356 -6.29 -3.73 15.19
N PHE A 357 -6.41 -4.84 15.90
CA PHE A 357 -7.69 -5.45 16.27
C PHE A 357 -8.58 -4.49 17.05
N ALA A 358 -8.03 -3.67 17.94
CA ALA A 358 -8.80 -2.65 18.67
C ALA A 358 -9.45 -1.61 17.73
N LYS A 359 -8.83 -1.32 16.58
CA LYS A 359 -9.35 -0.37 15.58
C LYS A 359 -10.39 -1.01 14.66
N ARG A 360 -10.17 -2.27 14.24
CA ARG A 360 -11.01 -2.98 13.27
C ARG A 360 -11.19 -4.47 13.59
N PRO A 361 -11.93 -4.78 14.67
CA PRO A 361 -12.06 -6.14 15.21
C PRO A 361 -12.77 -7.12 14.27
N LYS A 362 -13.50 -6.63 13.28
CA LYS A 362 -14.21 -7.46 12.30
C LYS A 362 -13.47 -7.66 10.99
N ASN A 363 -12.27 -7.10 10.83
CA ASN A 363 -11.48 -7.29 9.62
C ASN A 363 -10.95 -8.72 9.55
N ILE A 364 -11.16 -9.42 8.41
CA ILE A 364 -10.77 -10.82 8.24
C ILE A 364 -9.26 -11.03 8.25
N ASP A 365 -8.48 -10.08 7.73
CA ASP A 365 -7.02 -10.20 7.69
C ASP A 365 -6.39 -9.98 9.06
N VAL A 366 -6.89 -9.02 9.84
CA VAL A 366 -6.49 -8.84 11.26
C VAL A 366 -6.78 -10.11 12.07
N ASN A 367 -7.94 -10.69 11.87
CA ASN A 367 -8.30 -11.94 12.56
C ASN A 367 -7.45 -13.12 12.08
N ARG A 368 -7.13 -13.21 10.79
CA ARG A 368 -6.21 -14.23 10.27
C ARG A 368 -4.81 -14.10 10.89
N MET A 369 -4.29 -12.88 11.00
CA MET A 369 -3.00 -12.60 11.65
C MET A 369 -3.01 -13.07 13.11
N LEU A 370 -4.04 -12.71 13.88
CA LEU A 370 -4.19 -13.16 15.27
C LEU A 370 -4.31 -14.68 15.39
N ALA A 371 -5.04 -15.33 14.48
CA ALA A 371 -5.17 -16.79 14.46
C ALA A 371 -3.81 -17.48 14.27
N ILE A 372 -2.97 -16.96 13.37
CA ILE A 372 -1.61 -17.45 13.13
C ILE A 372 -0.74 -17.29 14.38
N ILE A 373 -0.75 -16.09 14.97
CA ILE A 373 0.06 -15.79 16.16
C ILE A 373 -0.36 -16.66 17.33
N TYR A 374 -1.66 -16.82 17.60
CA TYR A 374 -2.14 -17.70 18.68
C TYR A 374 -1.84 -19.17 18.42
N LEU A 375 -1.90 -19.65 17.16
CA LEU A 375 -1.46 -20.99 16.81
C LEU A 375 0.03 -21.21 17.14
N LYS A 376 0.89 -20.25 16.76
CA LYS A 376 2.34 -20.30 17.08
C LYS A 376 2.62 -20.26 18.60
N LYS A 377 1.78 -19.57 19.35
CA LYS A 377 1.85 -19.53 20.84
C LYS A 377 1.22 -20.75 21.51
N GLY A 378 0.54 -21.63 20.78
CA GLY A 378 -0.15 -22.81 21.32
C GLY A 378 -1.49 -22.53 21.98
N ASP A 379 -2.04 -21.31 21.88
CA ASP A 379 -3.38 -20.96 22.37
C ASP A 379 -4.43 -21.31 21.31
N LEU A 380 -4.79 -22.62 21.27
CA LEU A 380 -5.66 -23.13 20.21
C LEU A 380 -7.09 -22.58 20.29
N GLU A 381 -7.59 -22.27 21.50
CA GLU A 381 -8.93 -21.71 21.69
C GLU A 381 -9.06 -20.33 21.00
N LYS A 382 -8.08 -19.44 21.25
CA LYS A 382 -8.06 -18.13 20.59
C LYS A 382 -7.75 -18.26 19.11
N ALA A 383 -6.81 -19.13 18.70
CA ALA A 383 -6.54 -19.41 17.31
C ALA A 383 -7.82 -19.80 16.55
N ARG A 384 -8.64 -20.70 17.15
CA ARG A 384 -9.93 -21.10 16.60
C ARG A 384 -10.90 -19.94 16.49
N THR A 385 -11.07 -19.17 17.56
CA THR A 385 -11.98 -18.01 17.59
C THR A 385 -11.65 -17.01 16.45
N HIS A 386 -10.37 -16.69 16.27
CA HIS A 386 -9.96 -15.73 15.27
C HIS A 386 -10.00 -16.31 13.84
N ILE A 387 -9.68 -17.60 13.62
CA ILE A 387 -9.77 -18.16 12.27
C ILE A 387 -11.22 -18.34 11.81
N ASP A 388 -12.14 -18.60 12.73
CA ASP A 388 -13.56 -18.66 12.41
C ASP A 388 -14.09 -17.28 11.98
N GLU A 389 -13.69 -16.20 12.67
CA GLU A 389 -14.02 -14.83 12.23
C GLU A 389 -13.34 -14.49 10.89
N ALA A 390 -12.07 -14.86 10.68
CA ALA A 390 -11.37 -14.66 9.41
C ALA A 390 -12.04 -15.39 8.23
N SER A 391 -12.72 -16.49 8.51
CA SER A 391 -13.39 -17.35 7.52
C SER A 391 -14.87 -17.01 7.31
N ARG A 392 -15.44 -16.05 8.05
CA ARG A 392 -16.89 -15.79 8.09
C ARG A 392 -17.52 -15.36 6.76
N THR A 393 -16.72 -14.81 5.85
CA THR A 393 -17.16 -14.43 4.51
C THR A 393 -17.21 -15.59 3.53
N GLY A 394 -16.64 -16.75 3.89
CA GLY A 394 -16.57 -17.92 3.01
C GLY A 394 -15.41 -17.89 2.01
N ALA A 395 -14.40 -17.07 2.25
CA ALA A 395 -13.18 -17.01 1.43
C ALA A 395 -12.51 -18.38 1.29
N LYS A 396 -11.89 -18.64 0.14
CA LYS A 396 -11.29 -19.93 -0.20
C LYS A 396 -9.87 -19.82 -0.74
N TYR A 397 -9.15 -18.75 -0.40
CA TYR A 397 -7.76 -18.64 -0.85
C TYR A 397 -6.85 -19.61 -0.06
N PRO A 398 -5.78 -20.12 -0.69
CA PRO A 398 -4.96 -21.20 -0.15
C PRO A 398 -4.42 -20.96 1.25
N GLU A 399 -3.93 -19.75 1.53
CA GLU A 399 -3.31 -19.40 2.82
C GLU A 399 -4.31 -19.47 3.99
N LEU A 400 -5.56 -19.03 3.76
CA LEU A 400 -6.63 -19.14 4.77
C LEU A 400 -6.97 -20.59 5.06
N LEU A 401 -7.16 -21.39 4.00
CA LEU A 401 -7.46 -22.83 4.14
C LEU A 401 -6.31 -23.55 4.82
N THR A 402 -5.07 -23.23 4.48
CA THR A 402 -3.88 -23.82 5.12
C THR A 402 -3.85 -23.45 6.61
N THR A 403 -4.02 -22.19 6.97
CA THR A 403 -4.05 -21.76 8.38
C THR A 403 -5.15 -22.47 9.17
N ARG A 404 -6.36 -22.53 8.62
CA ARG A 404 -7.51 -23.19 9.26
C ARG A 404 -7.28 -24.70 9.44
N GLY A 405 -6.73 -25.33 8.40
CA GLY A 405 -6.35 -26.75 8.45
C GLY A 405 -5.26 -27.05 9.48
N MET A 406 -4.25 -26.18 9.60
CA MET A 406 -3.18 -26.34 10.61
C MET A 406 -3.71 -26.17 12.03
N ILE A 407 -4.63 -25.23 12.27
CA ILE A 407 -5.31 -25.08 13.56
C ILE A 407 -6.11 -26.36 13.88
N ALA A 408 -6.90 -26.88 12.94
CA ALA A 408 -7.65 -28.09 13.11
C ALA A 408 -6.74 -29.30 13.38
N LEU A 409 -5.57 -29.36 12.75
CA LEU A 409 -4.58 -30.41 13.00
C LEU A 409 -4.02 -30.34 14.42
N ALA A 410 -3.68 -29.16 14.89
CA ALA A 410 -3.20 -28.92 16.25
C ALA A 410 -4.24 -29.27 17.32
N GLU A 411 -5.53 -29.08 17.05
CA GLU A 411 -6.65 -29.47 17.88
C GLU A 411 -6.92 -30.99 17.87
N GLY A 412 -6.23 -31.77 17.01
CA GLY A 412 -6.46 -33.18 16.81
C GLY A 412 -7.64 -33.53 15.91
N ASN A 413 -8.29 -32.55 15.29
CA ASN A 413 -9.39 -32.77 14.34
C ASN A 413 -8.84 -33.07 12.93
N LYS A 414 -8.33 -34.30 12.77
CA LYS A 414 -7.69 -34.74 11.52
C LYS A 414 -8.62 -34.67 10.31
N LYS A 415 -9.93 -34.88 10.48
CA LYS A 415 -10.87 -34.86 9.35
C LYS A 415 -10.98 -33.45 8.79
N ALA A 416 -11.30 -32.47 9.63
CA ALA A 416 -11.40 -31.07 9.19
C ALA A 416 -10.06 -30.56 8.66
N ALA A 417 -8.94 -30.90 9.29
CA ALA A 417 -7.60 -30.55 8.81
C ALA A 417 -7.37 -31.07 7.39
N MET A 418 -7.65 -32.34 7.11
CA MET A 418 -7.44 -32.89 5.75
C MET A 418 -8.35 -32.27 4.70
N GLU A 419 -9.60 -31.95 5.04
CA GLU A 419 -10.52 -31.27 4.12
C GLU A 419 -9.96 -29.92 3.67
N ASP A 420 -9.49 -29.11 4.59
CA ASP A 420 -8.94 -27.78 4.29
C ASP A 420 -7.58 -27.84 3.59
N LEU A 421 -6.64 -28.64 4.09
CA LEU A 421 -5.31 -28.74 3.52
C LEU A 421 -5.32 -29.35 2.11
N GLN A 422 -6.13 -30.38 1.87
CA GLN A 422 -6.28 -30.96 0.53
C GLN A 422 -6.93 -29.97 -0.44
N MET A 423 -7.93 -29.19 0.01
CA MET A 423 -8.54 -28.16 -0.80
C MET A 423 -7.53 -27.06 -1.15
N SER A 424 -6.74 -26.62 -0.19
CA SER A 424 -5.70 -25.62 -0.40
C SER A 424 -4.70 -26.04 -1.50
N PHE A 425 -4.15 -27.27 -1.40
CA PHE A 425 -3.24 -27.79 -2.42
C PHE A 425 -3.91 -28.15 -3.76
N LYS A 426 -5.21 -28.44 -3.75
CA LYS A 426 -5.98 -28.59 -4.99
C LYS A 426 -6.10 -27.26 -5.73
N ILE A 427 -6.26 -26.15 -5.02
CA ILE A 427 -6.35 -24.82 -5.56
C ILE A 427 -4.97 -24.35 -6.04
N ASN A 428 -3.94 -24.45 -5.20
CA ASN A 428 -2.56 -24.11 -5.56
C ASN A 428 -1.58 -25.20 -5.07
N PRO A 429 -1.18 -26.13 -5.95
CA PRO A 429 -0.24 -27.21 -5.60
C PRO A 429 1.15 -26.71 -5.19
N THR A 430 1.54 -25.54 -5.68
CA THR A 430 2.87 -24.95 -5.49
C THR A 430 2.89 -23.85 -4.44
N GLN A 431 1.77 -23.65 -3.72
CA GLN A 431 1.70 -22.62 -2.70
C GLN A 431 2.90 -22.63 -1.75
N SER A 432 3.36 -21.44 -1.41
CA SER A 432 4.37 -21.14 -0.41
C SER A 432 3.72 -20.44 0.79
N GLY A 433 4.49 -20.12 1.80
CA GLY A 433 4.03 -19.39 2.98
C GLY A 433 4.29 -20.17 4.26
N LEU A 434 4.01 -19.53 5.41
CA LEU A 434 4.45 -19.90 6.74
C LEU A 434 4.18 -21.39 7.12
N PHE A 435 3.07 -21.93 6.69
CA PHE A 435 2.66 -23.30 7.02
C PHE A 435 2.70 -24.27 5.84
N ALA A 436 3.13 -23.83 4.66
CA ALA A 436 3.05 -24.64 3.44
C ALA A 436 3.86 -25.94 3.53
N ALA A 437 5.04 -25.92 4.14
CA ALA A 437 5.88 -27.10 4.32
C ALA A 437 5.24 -28.11 5.28
N ASP A 438 4.79 -27.67 6.45
CA ASP A 438 4.15 -28.49 7.48
C ASP A 438 2.83 -29.08 6.97
N ALA A 439 2.02 -28.26 6.29
CA ALA A 439 0.78 -28.68 5.67
C ALA A 439 1.01 -29.75 4.60
N ARG A 440 2.06 -29.58 3.75
CA ARG A 440 2.45 -30.57 2.74
C ARG A 440 2.89 -31.89 3.37
N ALA A 441 3.65 -31.84 4.46
CA ALA A 441 4.04 -33.00 5.23
C ALA A 441 2.83 -33.73 5.84
N ALA A 442 1.83 -32.97 6.35
CA ALA A 442 0.62 -33.53 6.94
C ALA A 442 -0.30 -34.23 5.92
N VAL A 443 -0.42 -33.67 4.71
CA VAL A 443 -1.26 -34.25 3.63
C VAL A 443 -0.58 -35.48 2.99
N GLY A 444 0.75 -35.62 3.11
CA GLY A 444 1.53 -36.57 2.35
C GLY A 444 1.76 -36.13 0.92
N LYS A 445 2.43 -36.95 0.06
CA LYS A 445 2.69 -36.56 -1.32
C LYS A 445 1.37 -36.19 -2.01
N PRO A 446 1.26 -34.97 -2.60
CA PRO A 446 0.06 -34.59 -3.33
C PRO A 446 -0.22 -35.59 -4.45
N ILE A 447 -1.47 -35.99 -4.60
CA ILE A 447 -1.95 -36.79 -5.74
C ILE A 447 -1.77 -35.91 -6.98
N GLY A 448 -0.70 -36.15 -7.76
CA GLY A 448 -0.50 -35.50 -9.05
C GLY A 448 0.88 -34.91 -9.36
N MET A 449 1.84 -34.90 -8.44
CA MET A 449 3.23 -34.61 -8.80
C MET A 449 3.91 -35.90 -9.29
N LYS A 450 4.08 -36.02 -10.64
CA LYS A 450 5.02 -36.96 -11.27
C LYS A 450 6.37 -36.31 -11.43
#